data_e3416813920b18135d4d0cb7d46e45d5
#
_entry.id   e3416813920b18135d4d0cb7d46e45d5
#
_cell.length_a   1.000
_cell.length_b   1.000
_cell.length_c   1.000
_cell.angle_alpha   90.00
_cell.angle_beta   90.00
_cell.angle_gamma   90.00
#
_symmetry.space_group_name_H-M   'P 1'
#
loop_
_entity.id
_entity.type
_entity.pdbx_description
1 polymer ?
#
loop_
_entity_poly.entity_id
_entity_poly.type
_entity_poly.pdbx_seq_one_letter_code
_entity_poly.pdbx_strand_id
1 'polypeptide(L)'
;RIFSEYYAPADNKAKLYMRQFYNEDGSIAYNEYIDGDSSIYVFEDAVLYNKTEFIAYFLQRLNLTRDDIVILDRASDIGQAVLQHKGDSKVGVVIHADHYSNNMMSEQHILWNNYYEYQFSKAKYIDFFITATDIQNHMVCRQFEQYQGYRPRVYTIPVGSIDALSYPTLSRKPYAMISASRLANEKHIDWLAKAVIVAKRQVPKLTFDIYGEGSEKTRLRKIIDTHRAQDYIRLLGHVKLDEIYTDYELFLSASTSEGFGLTLMEAVGSGLGMIGLNVNYGNPTFIRDGENGYLVPFDTDEDSVDDVVAKLAHAIVMYFNDGPQTPHDISYEVAQQFMTQDIILKWETLVQEVLYD
;
A
#
# COMPACT_ATOMS: atom_id res chain seq x y z
N ARG A 1 24.32 23.42 -2.06
CA ARG A 1 22.98 24.07 -2.03
C ARG A 1 22.21 23.55 -3.22
N ILE A 2 21.00 22.94 -2.99
CA ILE A 2 20.21 22.38 -4.07
C ILE A 2 19.26 23.44 -4.64
N PHE A 3 18.56 24.20 -3.77
CA PHE A 3 17.66 25.28 -4.17
C PHE A 3 17.55 26.38 -3.11
N SER A 4 16.97 27.52 -3.50
CA SER A 4 16.54 28.63 -2.65
C SER A 4 15.06 28.89 -2.83
N GLU A 5 14.38 29.25 -1.77
CA GLU A 5 12.98 29.65 -1.79
C GLU A 5 12.84 31.15 -1.55
N TYR A 6 11.95 31.79 -2.29
CA TYR A 6 11.66 33.22 -2.22
C TYR A 6 10.19 33.43 -1.89
N TYR A 7 9.94 34.25 -0.88
CA TYR A 7 8.61 34.52 -0.35
C TYR A 7 8.26 36.00 -0.50
N ALA A 8 7.01 36.26 -0.84
CA ALA A 8 6.42 37.59 -0.84
C ALA A 8 5.28 37.70 0.18
N PRO A 9 5.05 38.89 0.78
CA PRO A 9 3.90 39.09 1.64
C PRO A 9 2.59 39.08 0.82
N ALA A 10 1.68 38.22 1.23
CA ALA A 10 0.32 38.15 0.67
C ALA A 10 -0.65 37.78 1.81
N ASP A 11 -1.74 38.58 1.99
CA ASP A 11 -2.81 38.33 2.97
C ASP A 11 -2.27 38.09 4.41
N ASN A 12 -1.30 38.91 4.85
CA ASN A 12 -0.59 38.79 6.13
C ASN A 12 0.16 37.47 6.34
N LYS A 13 0.47 36.74 5.26
CA LYS A 13 1.28 35.49 5.27
C LYS A 13 2.44 35.63 4.29
N ALA A 14 3.50 34.85 4.54
CA ALA A 14 4.57 34.67 3.55
C ALA A 14 4.08 33.66 2.50
N LYS A 15 3.88 34.10 1.23
CA LYS A 15 3.54 33.24 0.11
C LYS A 15 4.81 32.90 -0.68
N LEU A 16 5.10 31.62 -0.85
CA LEU A 16 6.15 31.16 -1.74
C LEU A 16 5.75 31.50 -3.19
N TYR A 17 6.61 32.23 -3.92
CA TYR A 17 6.34 32.60 -5.29
C TYR A 17 7.42 32.15 -6.28
N MET A 18 8.64 31.79 -5.78
CA MET A 18 9.73 31.33 -6.64
C MET A 18 10.65 30.37 -5.90
N ARG A 19 11.11 29.36 -6.64
CA ARG A 19 12.27 28.53 -6.28
C ARG A 19 13.34 28.70 -7.33
N GLN A 20 14.60 28.79 -6.90
CA GLN A 20 15.76 28.83 -7.76
C GLN A 20 16.61 27.61 -7.52
N PHE A 21 16.79 26.79 -8.55
CA PHE A 21 17.55 25.54 -8.48
C PHE A 21 18.97 25.77 -9.03
N TYR A 22 19.95 25.08 -8.45
CA TYR A 22 21.36 25.26 -8.75
C TYR A 22 21.99 23.96 -9.27
N ASN A 23 22.95 24.12 -10.19
CA ASN A 23 23.88 23.10 -10.59
C ASN A 23 24.90 22.81 -9.48
N GLU A 24 25.69 21.74 -9.62
CA GLU A 24 26.73 21.37 -8.65
C GLU A 24 27.82 22.46 -8.52
N ASP A 25 28.11 23.18 -9.58
CA ASP A 25 29.06 24.29 -9.60
C ASP A 25 28.52 25.59 -8.98
N GLY A 26 27.25 25.60 -8.57
CA GLY A 26 26.58 26.74 -7.96
C GLY A 26 25.95 27.72 -8.96
N SER A 27 26.05 27.48 -10.26
CA SER A 27 25.32 28.22 -11.26
C SER A 27 23.81 27.93 -11.19
N ILE A 28 22.97 28.81 -11.74
CA ILE A 28 21.51 28.62 -11.75
C ILE A 28 21.17 27.60 -12.83
N ALA A 29 20.51 26.49 -12.42
CA ALA A 29 19.99 25.50 -13.33
C ALA A 29 18.67 25.97 -13.96
N TYR A 30 17.71 26.40 -13.15
CA TYR A 30 16.44 26.99 -13.57
C TYR A 30 15.73 27.69 -12.42
N ASN A 31 14.74 28.51 -12.76
CA ASN A 31 13.81 29.11 -11.81
C ASN A 31 12.41 28.50 -11.97
N GLU A 32 11.75 28.17 -10.89
CA GLU A 32 10.34 27.80 -10.82
C GLU A 32 9.54 28.97 -10.25
N TYR A 33 8.63 29.54 -11.02
CA TYR A 33 7.69 30.56 -10.57
C TYR A 33 6.35 29.89 -10.24
N ILE A 34 5.84 30.14 -9.03
CA ILE A 34 4.72 29.41 -8.42
C ILE A 34 3.54 30.37 -8.23
N ASP A 35 2.37 29.98 -8.77
CA ASP A 35 1.10 30.65 -8.51
C ASP A 35 -0.01 29.62 -8.21
N GLY A 36 -0.36 29.47 -6.95
CA GLY A 36 -1.26 28.42 -6.47
C GLY A 36 -0.72 27.03 -6.79
N ASP A 37 -1.49 26.25 -7.54
CA ASP A 37 -1.12 24.89 -7.95
C ASP A 37 -0.40 24.86 -9.32
N SER A 38 -0.13 26.01 -9.90
CA SER A 38 0.53 26.14 -11.20
C SER A 38 1.98 26.60 -11.04
N SER A 39 2.88 26.08 -11.90
CA SER A 39 4.27 26.49 -11.97
C SER A 39 4.72 26.75 -13.41
N ILE A 40 5.58 27.75 -13.57
CA ILE A 40 6.31 28.03 -14.81
C ILE A 40 7.78 27.80 -14.52
N TYR A 41 8.45 27.06 -15.38
CA TYR A 41 9.87 26.71 -15.23
C TYR A 41 10.69 27.46 -16.29
N VAL A 42 11.65 28.24 -15.86
CA VAL A 42 12.49 29.09 -16.74
C VAL A 42 13.93 28.57 -16.69
N PHE A 43 14.36 27.96 -17.79
CA PHE A 43 15.73 27.55 -18.07
C PHE A 43 16.42 28.62 -18.93
N GLU A 44 17.71 28.49 -19.13
CA GLU A 44 18.47 29.39 -20.03
C GLU A 44 17.96 29.34 -21.48
N ASP A 45 17.55 28.15 -21.94
CA ASP A 45 17.19 27.86 -23.32
C ASP A 45 15.67 27.54 -23.52
N ALA A 46 14.87 27.50 -22.44
CA ALA A 46 13.46 27.16 -22.53
C ALA A 46 12.62 27.80 -21.43
N VAL A 47 11.34 28.06 -21.75
CA VAL A 47 10.29 28.40 -20.78
C VAL A 47 9.19 27.34 -20.88
N LEU A 48 8.89 26.67 -19.77
CA LEU A 48 7.93 25.58 -19.69
C LEU A 48 6.78 26.01 -18.80
N TYR A 49 5.56 25.87 -19.29
CA TYR A 49 4.38 26.49 -18.69
C TYR A 49 3.62 25.58 -17.72
N ASN A 50 4.03 24.33 -17.60
CA ASN A 50 3.41 23.36 -16.70
C ASN A 50 4.34 22.18 -16.42
N LYS A 51 3.95 21.34 -15.44
CA LYS A 51 4.69 20.15 -15.03
C LYS A 51 4.86 19.12 -16.16
N THR A 52 3.86 18.98 -17.03
CA THR A 52 3.93 18.04 -18.16
C THR A 52 5.04 18.42 -19.14
N GLU A 53 5.14 19.72 -19.50
CA GLU A 53 6.23 20.23 -20.33
C GLU A 53 7.60 20.09 -19.66
N PHE A 54 7.66 20.33 -18.34
CA PHE A 54 8.89 20.13 -17.57
C PHE A 54 9.38 18.67 -17.63
N ILE A 55 8.48 17.70 -17.44
CA ILE A 55 8.80 16.29 -17.52
C ILE A 55 9.22 15.90 -18.95
N ALA A 56 8.49 16.40 -19.97
CA ALA A 56 8.82 16.18 -21.37
C ALA A 56 10.23 16.69 -21.72
N TYR A 57 10.55 17.90 -21.28
CA TYR A 57 11.87 18.51 -21.45
C TYR A 57 12.99 17.69 -20.77
N PHE A 58 12.75 17.19 -19.56
CA PHE A 58 13.67 16.32 -18.85
C PHE A 58 13.91 15.00 -19.60
N LEU A 59 12.83 14.33 -20.00
CA LEU A 59 12.91 13.03 -20.71
C LEU A 59 13.65 13.15 -22.05
N GLN A 60 13.41 14.22 -22.81
CA GLN A 60 14.11 14.48 -24.08
C GLN A 60 15.62 14.63 -23.88
N ARG A 61 16.08 15.15 -22.74
CA ARG A 61 17.52 15.30 -22.43
C ARG A 61 18.18 14.03 -21.95
N LEU A 62 17.41 13.03 -21.49
CA LEU A 62 17.95 11.73 -21.09
C LEU A 62 18.42 10.90 -22.30
N ASN A 63 17.96 11.23 -23.53
CA ASN A 63 18.27 10.46 -24.75
C ASN A 63 17.99 8.97 -24.58
N LEU A 64 16.83 8.62 -24.02
CA LEU A 64 16.41 7.27 -23.72
C LEU A 64 16.43 6.37 -24.97
N THR A 65 16.97 5.18 -24.83
CA THR A 65 17.15 4.19 -25.88
C THR A 65 16.35 2.92 -25.56
N ARG A 66 16.37 1.93 -26.47
CA ARG A 66 15.76 0.62 -26.24
C ARG A 66 16.38 -0.19 -25.09
N ASP A 67 17.57 0.21 -24.64
CA ASP A 67 18.28 -0.44 -23.54
C ASP A 67 17.92 0.19 -22.18
N ASP A 68 17.01 1.17 -22.19
CA ASP A 68 16.51 1.85 -21.00
C ASP A 68 15.10 1.37 -20.62
N ILE A 69 14.85 1.23 -19.33
CA ILE A 69 13.51 0.94 -18.76
C ILE A 69 13.05 2.11 -17.90
N VAL A 70 11.92 2.67 -18.24
CA VAL A 70 11.25 3.71 -17.45
C VAL A 70 10.12 3.08 -16.64
N ILE A 71 10.21 3.13 -15.31
CA ILE A 71 9.18 2.60 -14.43
C ILE A 71 8.39 3.75 -13.79
N LEU A 72 7.09 3.80 -14.07
CA LEU A 72 6.16 4.72 -13.44
C LEU A 72 5.66 4.10 -12.12
N ASP A 73 6.33 4.41 -11.03
CA ASP A 73 5.94 3.96 -9.69
C ASP A 73 4.60 4.58 -9.27
N ARG A 74 4.42 5.87 -9.58
CA ARG A 74 3.12 6.56 -9.49
C ARG A 74 2.87 7.35 -10.77
N ALA A 75 1.96 6.86 -11.57
CA ALA A 75 1.73 7.37 -12.91
C ALA A 75 0.80 8.62 -12.99
N SER A 76 0.19 9.03 -11.86
CA SER A 76 -0.68 10.21 -11.80
C SER A 76 0.09 11.46 -12.26
N ASP A 77 -0.54 12.27 -13.11
CA ASP A 77 -0.04 13.56 -13.65
C ASP A 77 1.22 13.49 -14.53
N ILE A 78 1.93 12.37 -14.59
CA ILE A 78 3.18 12.23 -15.36
C ILE A 78 3.09 11.21 -16.49
N GLY A 79 2.14 10.29 -16.43
CA GLY A 79 2.03 9.16 -17.37
C GLY A 79 1.91 9.61 -18.82
N GLN A 80 1.17 10.69 -19.10
CA GLN A 80 1.04 11.25 -20.45
C GLN A 80 2.38 11.75 -21.00
N ALA A 81 3.11 12.55 -20.22
CA ALA A 81 4.40 13.09 -20.64
C ALA A 81 5.41 11.95 -20.91
N VAL A 82 5.44 10.95 -20.04
CA VAL A 82 6.33 9.79 -20.22
C VAL A 82 5.99 9.03 -21.49
N LEU A 83 4.73 8.65 -21.73
CA LEU A 83 4.35 7.86 -22.90
C LEU A 83 4.58 8.62 -24.22
N GLN A 84 4.50 9.95 -24.22
CA GLN A 84 4.75 10.79 -25.39
C GLN A 84 6.24 11.03 -25.66
N HIS A 85 7.10 10.95 -24.64
CA HIS A 85 8.52 11.35 -24.74
C HIS A 85 9.50 10.25 -24.28
N LYS A 86 9.03 9.01 -24.15
CA LYS A 86 9.85 7.87 -23.75
C LYS A 86 10.95 7.46 -24.76
N GLY A 87 10.94 8.02 -25.96
CA GLY A 87 11.82 7.55 -27.04
C GLY A 87 11.57 6.07 -27.36
N ASP A 88 12.64 5.32 -27.55
CA ASP A 88 12.60 3.87 -27.77
C ASP A 88 12.64 3.05 -26.49
N SER A 89 12.66 3.68 -25.31
CA SER A 89 12.73 2.98 -24.03
C SER A 89 11.48 2.15 -23.74
N LYS A 90 11.65 1.11 -22.92
CA LYS A 90 10.56 0.31 -22.39
C LYS A 90 9.89 1.05 -21.23
N VAL A 91 8.56 0.92 -21.12
CA VAL A 91 7.80 1.55 -20.04
C VAL A 91 7.01 0.53 -19.25
N GLY A 92 7.22 0.52 -17.93
CA GLY A 92 6.45 -0.22 -16.96
C GLY A 92 5.61 0.68 -16.06
N VAL A 93 4.48 0.19 -15.57
CA VAL A 93 3.60 0.89 -14.63
C VAL A 93 3.34 0.02 -13.41
N VAL A 94 3.58 0.58 -12.21
CA VAL A 94 3.30 -0.10 -10.94
C VAL A 94 1.87 0.21 -10.48
N ILE A 95 1.17 -0.84 -10.04
CA ILE A 95 -0.20 -0.77 -9.54
C ILE A 95 -0.17 -1.00 -8.02
N HIS A 96 -0.29 0.08 -7.23
CA HIS A 96 -0.17 0.04 -5.76
C HIS A 96 -1.49 -0.13 -5.00
N ALA A 97 -2.62 0.12 -5.64
CA ALA A 97 -3.93 0.15 -5.00
C ALA A 97 -4.98 -0.59 -5.84
N ASP A 98 -6.22 -0.58 -5.39
CA ASP A 98 -7.33 -1.07 -6.20
C ASP A 98 -7.35 -0.36 -7.56
N HIS A 99 -7.33 -1.15 -8.61
CA HIS A 99 -7.19 -0.65 -9.97
C HIS A 99 -8.52 -0.42 -10.68
N TYR A 100 -9.64 -0.78 -10.05
CA TYR A 100 -11.00 -0.62 -10.56
C TYR A 100 -11.99 -0.39 -9.40
N SER A 101 -13.21 0.04 -9.74
CA SER A 101 -14.33 0.16 -8.80
C SER A 101 -15.24 -1.05 -8.91
N ASN A 102 -15.30 -1.87 -7.87
CA ASN A 102 -16.10 -3.08 -7.84
C ASN A 102 -17.60 -2.79 -8.04
N ASN A 103 -18.10 -1.74 -7.39
CA ASN A 103 -19.53 -1.35 -7.45
C ASN A 103 -19.95 -0.74 -8.80
N MET A 104 -18.99 -0.47 -9.70
CA MET A 104 -19.23 0.11 -11.03
C MET A 104 -18.80 -0.83 -12.15
N MET A 105 -18.77 -2.13 -11.87
CA MET A 105 -18.43 -3.17 -12.81
C MET A 105 -19.70 -3.90 -13.28
N SER A 106 -19.80 -4.19 -14.57
CA SER A 106 -20.83 -5.02 -15.19
C SER A 106 -20.19 -6.03 -16.15
N GLU A 107 -20.95 -6.89 -16.76
CA GLU A 107 -20.43 -7.83 -17.77
C GLU A 107 -19.76 -7.13 -18.97
N GLN A 108 -20.20 -5.91 -19.30
CA GLN A 108 -19.76 -5.18 -20.49
C GLN A 108 -18.87 -3.97 -20.19
N HIS A 109 -18.84 -3.48 -18.97
CA HIS A 109 -18.14 -2.25 -18.59
C HIS A 109 -17.39 -2.41 -17.27
N ILE A 110 -16.21 -1.83 -17.21
CA ILE A 110 -15.40 -1.68 -16.01
C ILE A 110 -15.04 -0.20 -15.84
N LEU A 111 -15.18 0.30 -14.61
CA LEU A 111 -14.67 1.61 -14.26
C LEU A 111 -13.28 1.44 -13.63
N TRP A 112 -12.27 1.79 -14.39
CA TRP A 112 -10.90 1.82 -13.87
C TRP A 112 -10.75 2.92 -12.84
N ASN A 113 -9.90 2.70 -11.85
CA ASN A 113 -9.57 3.72 -10.87
C ASN A 113 -8.84 4.88 -11.58
N ASN A 114 -9.21 6.12 -11.24
CA ASN A 114 -8.68 7.34 -11.84
C ASN A 114 -7.14 7.43 -11.84
N TYR A 115 -6.48 6.79 -10.85
CA TYR A 115 -5.01 6.74 -10.81
C TYR A 115 -4.40 5.92 -11.96
N TYR A 116 -5.16 5.00 -12.57
CA TYR A 116 -4.67 4.07 -13.60
C TYR A 116 -5.43 4.19 -14.93
N GLU A 117 -6.57 4.90 -14.98
CA GLU A 117 -7.43 4.97 -16.14
C GLU A 117 -6.68 5.37 -17.42
N TYR A 118 -5.85 6.41 -17.34
CA TYR A 118 -5.06 6.86 -18.49
C TYR A 118 -4.11 5.76 -18.99
N GLN A 119 -3.36 5.14 -18.08
CA GLN A 119 -2.41 4.09 -18.40
C GLN A 119 -3.11 2.85 -18.97
N PHE A 120 -4.24 2.46 -18.42
CA PHE A 120 -5.01 1.32 -18.90
C PHE A 120 -5.66 1.60 -20.26
N SER A 121 -6.14 2.82 -20.50
CA SER A 121 -6.63 3.22 -21.84
C SER A 121 -5.53 3.28 -22.89
N LYS A 122 -4.29 3.48 -22.48
CA LYS A 122 -3.07 3.53 -23.31
C LYS A 122 -2.18 2.30 -23.17
N ALA A 123 -2.67 1.21 -22.60
CA ALA A 123 -1.88 0.05 -22.24
C ALA A 123 -1.14 -0.60 -23.43
N LYS A 124 -1.58 -0.40 -24.67
CA LYS A 124 -0.88 -0.84 -25.90
C LYS A 124 0.48 -0.15 -26.09
N TYR A 125 0.72 0.97 -25.41
CA TYR A 125 1.99 1.72 -25.44
C TYR A 125 2.85 1.48 -24.19
N ILE A 126 2.38 0.61 -23.29
CA ILE A 126 3.06 0.20 -22.07
C ILE A 126 3.57 -1.22 -22.28
N ASP A 127 4.84 -1.44 -22.01
CA ASP A 127 5.49 -2.72 -22.28
C ASP A 127 5.12 -3.77 -21.21
N PHE A 128 4.90 -3.32 -19.95
CA PHE A 128 4.49 -4.21 -18.86
C PHE A 128 3.84 -3.46 -17.69
N PHE A 129 3.12 -4.20 -16.85
CA PHE A 129 2.61 -3.74 -15.57
C PHE A 129 3.28 -4.52 -14.43
N ILE A 130 3.30 -3.92 -13.24
CA ILE A 130 3.76 -4.57 -12.02
C ILE A 130 2.64 -4.49 -10.98
N THR A 131 2.29 -5.62 -10.39
CA THR A 131 1.38 -5.71 -9.25
C THR A 131 2.12 -6.24 -8.03
N ALA A 132 1.65 -5.87 -6.84
CA ALA A 132 2.29 -6.31 -5.60
C ALA A 132 1.95 -7.75 -5.21
N THR A 133 0.84 -8.30 -5.73
CA THR A 133 0.32 -9.62 -5.38
C THR A 133 -0.11 -10.41 -6.61
N ASP A 134 -0.03 -11.75 -6.55
CA ASP A 134 -0.50 -12.63 -7.61
C ASP A 134 -2.02 -12.52 -7.82
N ILE A 135 -2.77 -12.27 -6.75
CA ILE A 135 -4.22 -12.07 -6.83
C ILE A 135 -4.54 -10.87 -7.72
N GLN A 136 -3.84 -9.74 -7.52
CA GLN A 136 -4.02 -8.56 -8.35
C GLN A 136 -3.55 -8.79 -9.79
N ASN A 137 -2.42 -9.48 -10.00
CA ASN A 137 -1.92 -9.86 -11.33
C ASN A 137 -3.00 -10.63 -12.10
N HIS A 138 -3.49 -11.73 -11.54
CA HIS A 138 -4.52 -12.56 -12.19
C HIS A 138 -5.79 -11.75 -12.49
N MET A 139 -6.19 -10.85 -11.59
CA MET A 139 -7.37 -10.02 -11.78
C MET A 139 -7.18 -9.00 -12.90
N VAL A 140 -6.05 -8.28 -12.92
CA VAL A 140 -5.71 -7.35 -14.01
C VAL A 140 -5.71 -8.07 -15.36
N CYS A 141 -5.02 -9.20 -15.48
CA CYS A 141 -4.97 -9.98 -16.71
C CYS A 141 -6.36 -10.37 -17.20
N ARG A 142 -7.19 -10.92 -16.30
CA ARG A 142 -8.55 -11.37 -16.63
C ARG A 142 -9.46 -10.22 -17.06
N GLN A 143 -9.39 -9.07 -16.38
CA GLN A 143 -10.17 -7.90 -16.71
C GLN A 143 -9.74 -7.26 -18.04
N PHE A 144 -8.45 -7.23 -18.34
CA PHE A 144 -7.99 -6.79 -19.67
C PHE A 144 -8.46 -7.73 -20.78
N GLU A 145 -8.40 -9.05 -20.58
CA GLU A 145 -8.95 -10.02 -21.53
C GLU A 145 -10.46 -9.78 -21.76
N GLN A 146 -11.23 -9.59 -20.68
CA GLN A 146 -12.68 -9.40 -20.77
C GLN A 146 -13.07 -8.06 -21.41
N TYR A 147 -12.46 -6.95 -21.00
CA TYR A 147 -12.93 -5.61 -21.36
C TYR A 147 -12.13 -4.94 -22.50
N GLN A 148 -10.91 -5.41 -22.76
CA GLN A 148 -10.05 -4.86 -23.81
C GLN A 148 -9.63 -5.87 -24.88
N GLY A 149 -9.94 -7.16 -24.69
CA GLY A 149 -9.75 -8.21 -25.68
C GLY A 149 -8.28 -8.67 -25.85
N TYR A 150 -7.40 -8.38 -24.90
CA TYR A 150 -6.03 -8.88 -24.91
C TYR A 150 -5.47 -9.02 -23.48
N ARG A 151 -4.42 -9.83 -23.32
CA ARG A 151 -3.74 -10.03 -22.05
C ARG A 151 -2.47 -9.17 -22.00
N PRO A 152 -2.35 -8.21 -21.08
CA PRO A 152 -1.11 -7.46 -20.91
C PRO A 152 -0.02 -8.32 -20.25
N ARG A 153 1.23 -7.93 -20.42
CA ARG A 153 2.34 -8.49 -19.66
C ARG A 153 2.32 -7.90 -18.25
N VAL A 154 2.16 -8.75 -17.24
CA VAL A 154 2.05 -8.33 -15.84
C VAL A 154 3.01 -9.15 -14.98
N TYR A 155 3.87 -8.48 -14.24
CA TYR A 155 4.77 -9.08 -13.27
C TYR A 155 4.24 -8.94 -11.84
N THR A 156 4.43 -9.96 -11.01
CA THR A 156 4.17 -9.87 -9.58
C THR A 156 5.47 -9.59 -8.85
N ILE A 157 5.66 -8.35 -8.41
CA ILE A 157 6.81 -7.95 -7.60
C ILE A 157 6.29 -7.20 -6.38
N PRO A 158 6.39 -7.78 -5.18
CA PRO A 158 6.01 -7.14 -3.93
C PRO A 158 6.66 -5.76 -3.74
N VAL A 159 5.89 -4.81 -3.18
CA VAL A 159 6.36 -3.42 -2.94
C VAL A 159 7.23 -3.28 -1.70
N GLY A 160 7.45 -4.36 -0.97
CA GLY A 160 8.33 -4.44 0.19
C GLY A 160 9.03 -5.77 0.25
N SER A 161 10.04 -5.86 1.11
CA SER A 161 10.79 -7.08 1.35
C SER A 161 11.19 -7.19 2.82
N ILE A 162 11.59 -8.39 3.23
CA ILE A 162 12.06 -8.73 4.56
C ILE A 162 13.53 -9.12 4.45
N ASP A 163 14.41 -8.39 5.16
CA ASP A 163 15.85 -8.69 5.17
C ASP A 163 16.16 -9.95 6.00
N ALA A 164 15.45 -10.12 7.11
CA ALA A 164 15.57 -11.27 7.99
C ALA A 164 14.25 -11.51 8.73
N LEU A 165 13.91 -12.79 8.96
CA LEU A 165 12.80 -13.16 9.83
C LEU A 165 13.11 -12.78 11.29
N SER A 166 12.10 -12.24 11.97
CA SER A 166 12.22 -11.80 13.36
C SER A 166 11.66 -12.87 14.30
N TYR A 167 12.52 -13.50 15.09
CA TYR A 167 12.13 -14.51 16.07
C TYR A 167 12.02 -13.92 17.48
N PRO A 168 11.05 -14.35 18.29
CA PRO A 168 10.94 -13.89 19.67
C PRO A 168 12.14 -14.34 20.49
N THR A 169 12.73 -13.43 21.23
CA THR A 169 13.82 -13.74 22.20
C THR A 169 13.28 -14.28 23.53
N LEU A 170 12.03 -13.95 23.85
CA LEU A 170 11.26 -14.44 24.99
C LEU A 170 9.94 -15.03 24.50
N SER A 171 9.24 -15.77 25.35
CA SER A 171 7.88 -16.23 25.01
C SER A 171 6.98 -15.03 24.69
N ARG A 172 6.16 -15.16 23.63
CA ARG A 172 5.12 -14.17 23.28
C ARG A 172 4.19 -13.96 24.48
N LYS A 173 3.66 -12.76 24.62
CA LYS A 173 2.67 -12.42 25.63
C LYS A 173 1.37 -13.17 25.33
N PRO A 174 0.91 -14.10 26.21
CA PRO A 174 -0.29 -14.89 25.95
C PRO A 174 -1.53 -14.00 25.76
N TYR A 175 -2.35 -14.33 24.77
CA TYR A 175 -3.59 -13.60 24.44
C TYR A 175 -3.37 -12.13 24.01
N ALA A 176 -2.14 -11.76 23.66
CA ALA A 176 -1.83 -10.41 23.21
C ALA A 176 -2.00 -10.28 21.70
N MET A 177 -2.80 -9.29 21.32
CA MET A 177 -3.09 -8.95 19.93
C MET A 177 -2.56 -7.56 19.59
N ILE A 178 -2.20 -7.36 18.32
CA ILE A 178 -1.69 -6.10 17.80
C ILE A 178 -2.41 -5.72 16.49
N SER A 179 -2.60 -4.44 16.27
CA SER A 179 -2.86 -3.85 14.96
C SER A 179 -1.96 -2.65 14.75
N ALA A 180 -1.44 -2.49 13.56
CA ALA A 180 -0.52 -1.40 13.21
C ALA A 180 -0.90 -0.82 11.85
N SER A 181 -1.35 0.45 11.83
CA SER A 181 -1.71 1.15 10.61
C SER A 181 -1.88 2.64 10.84
N ARG A 182 -2.05 3.41 9.77
CA ARG A 182 -2.65 4.75 9.90
C ARG A 182 -4.07 4.60 10.50
N LEU A 183 -4.42 5.45 11.45
CA LEU A 183 -5.77 5.48 12.02
C LEU A 183 -6.70 6.27 11.08
N ALA A 184 -6.97 5.67 9.91
CA ALA A 184 -7.81 6.21 8.84
C ALA A 184 -9.08 5.38 8.69
N ASN A 185 -10.10 5.96 8.08
CA ASN A 185 -11.43 5.34 8.02
C ASN A 185 -11.40 3.97 7.34
N GLU A 186 -10.66 3.81 6.24
CA GLU A 186 -10.54 2.56 5.47
C GLU A 186 -9.86 1.41 6.23
N LYS A 187 -9.20 1.71 7.35
CA LYS A 187 -8.56 0.70 8.22
C LYS A 187 -9.49 0.11 9.27
N HIS A 188 -10.63 0.73 9.51
CA HIS A 188 -11.69 0.26 10.40
C HIS A 188 -11.21 -0.30 11.74
N ILE A 189 -10.23 0.37 12.38
CA ILE A 189 -9.71 -0.03 13.69
C ILE A 189 -10.80 0.01 14.76
N ASP A 190 -11.84 0.83 14.57
CA ASP A 190 -13.03 0.87 15.41
C ASP A 190 -13.81 -0.46 15.40
N TRP A 191 -13.85 -1.18 14.25
CA TRP A 191 -14.44 -2.51 14.18
C TRP A 191 -13.63 -3.53 14.98
N LEU A 192 -12.29 -3.46 14.89
CA LEU A 192 -11.40 -4.31 15.68
C LEU A 192 -11.57 -4.07 17.18
N ALA A 193 -11.60 -2.81 17.61
CA ALA A 193 -11.82 -2.48 19.03
C ALA A 193 -13.14 -3.04 19.53
N LYS A 194 -14.23 -2.89 18.78
CA LYS A 194 -15.55 -3.45 19.12
C LYS A 194 -15.53 -4.99 19.13
N ALA A 195 -14.88 -5.61 18.14
CA ALA A 195 -14.76 -7.07 18.07
C ALA A 195 -14.01 -7.63 19.28
N VAL A 196 -12.91 -6.99 19.69
CA VAL A 196 -12.18 -7.38 20.91
C VAL A 196 -13.02 -7.21 22.16
N ILE A 197 -13.84 -6.14 22.29
CA ILE A 197 -14.76 -5.96 23.40
C ILE A 197 -15.78 -7.09 23.48
N VAL A 198 -16.30 -7.54 22.34
CA VAL A 198 -17.22 -8.68 22.26
C VAL A 198 -16.50 -9.99 22.62
N ALA A 199 -15.35 -10.27 22.01
CA ALA A 199 -14.55 -11.48 22.21
C ALA A 199 -14.06 -11.63 23.67
N LYS A 200 -13.75 -10.51 24.34
CA LYS A 200 -13.29 -10.46 25.74
C LYS A 200 -14.24 -11.16 26.71
N ARG A 201 -15.55 -11.22 26.39
CA ARG A 201 -16.56 -11.87 27.23
C ARG A 201 -16.34 -13.40 27.27
N GLN A 202 -15.82 -13.99 26.21
CA GLN A 202 -15.56 -15.42 26.08
C GLN A 202 -14.09 -15.78 26.38
N VAL A 203 -13.16 -14.87 26.09
CA VAL A 203 -11.74 -15.03 26.36
C VAL A 203 -11.24 -13.87 27.25
N PRO A 204 -11.41 -13.95 28.59
CA PRO A 204 -11.17 -12.83 29.51
C PRO A 204 -9.72 -12.33 29.58
N LYS A 205 -8.75 -13.11 29.06
CA LYS A 205 -7.31 -12.76 29.09
C LYS A 205 -6.87 -11.86 27.93
N LEU A 206 -7.72 -11.64 26.91
CA LEU A 206 -7.35 -10.86 25.72
C LEU A 206 -6.82 -9.47 26.07
N THR A 207 -5.76 -9.06 25.39
CA THR A 207 -5.25 -7.69 25.35
C THR A 207 -5.06 -7.25 23.90
N PHE A 208 -5.27 -5.99 23.61
CA PHE A 208 -5.16 -5.44 22.26
C PHE A 208 -4.43 -4.11 22.24
N ASP A 209 -3.33 -4.06 21.53
CA ASP A 209 -2.52 -2.87 21.36
C ASP A 209 -2.65 -2.34 19.94
N ILE A 210 -2.91 -1.05 19.82
CA ILE A 210 -3.12 -0.34 18.57
C ILE A 210 -1.99 0.66 18.37
N TYR A 211 -1.19 0.45 17.33
CA TYR A 211 -0.10 1.33 16.93
C TYR A 211 -0.46 2.14 15.70
N GLY A 212 -0.22 3.42 15.74
CA GLY A 212 -0.44 4.37 14.67
C GLY A 212 -1.07 5.67 15.11
N GLU A 213 -1.16 6.59 14.17
CA GLU A 213 -1.77 7.91 14.32
C GLU A 213 -2.71 8.19 13.15
N GLY A 214 -3.69 9.08 13.35
CA GLY A 214 -4.60 9.49 12.30
C GLY A 214 -5.90 10.11 12.81
N SER A 215 -6.79 10.44 11.89
CA SER A 215 -8.06 11.14 12.14
C SER A 215 -9.01 10.36 13.06
N GLU A 216 -8.98 9.02 13.02
CA GLU A 216 -9.89 8.16 13.78
C GLU A 216 -9.50 7.99 15.26
N LYS A 217 -8.36 8.54 15.70
CA LYS A 217 -7.87 8.39 17.09
C LYS A 217 -8.89 8.84 18.15
N THR A 218 -9.57 9.96 17.93
CA THR A 218 -10.58 10.49 18.87
C THR A 218 -11.79 9.57 18.96
N ARG A 219 -12.25 9.02 17.82
CA ARG A 219 -13.36 8.07 17.77
C ARG A 219 -13.02 6.77 18.50
N LEU A 220 -11.82 6.25 18.28
CA LEU A 220 -11.32 5.05 18.95
C LEU A 220 -11.27 5.25 20.48
N ARG A 221 -10.72 6.38 20.94
CA ARG A 221 -10.68 6.69 22.36
C ARG A 221 -12.08 6.73 22.97
N LYS A 222 -13.04 7.33 22.28
CA LYS A 222 -14.45 7.36 22.74
C LYS A 222 -15.05 5.95 22.85
N ILE A 223 -14.77 5.04 21.92
CA ILE A 223 -15.23 3.65 21.97
C ILE A 223 -14.65 2.95 23.20
N ILE A 224 -13.33 3.03 23.39
CA ILE A 224 -12.62 2.43 24.53
C ILE A 224 -13.20 2.93 25.87
N ASP A 225 -13.39 4.24 25.99
CA ASP A 225 -13.90 4.86 27.21
C ASP A 225 -15.36 4.46 27.49
N THR A 226 -16.21 4.48 26.46
CA THR A 226 -17.63 4.11 26.58
C THR A 226 -17.81 2.68 27.09
N HIS A 227 -16.94 1.77 26.66
CA HIS A 227 -16.99 0.35 27.03
C HIS A 227 -16.10 0.00 28.24
N ARG A 228 -15.42 0.98 28.84
CA ARG A 228 -14.48 0.78 29.96
C ARG A 228 -13.40 -0.26 29.63
N ALA A 229 -12.85 -0.14 28.40
CA ALA A 229 -11.91 -1.12 27.86
C ALA A 229 -10.43 -0.71 28.02
N GLN A 230 -10.09 0.37 28.74
CA GLN A 230 -8.76 0.94 28.88
C GLN A 230 -7.73 -0.04 29.48
N ASP A 231 -8.18 -0.99 30.27
CA ASP A 231 -7.30 -1.97 30.92
C ASP A 231 -6.75 -3.01 29.96
N TYR A 232 -7.39 -3.19 28.78
CA TYR A 232 -7.01 -4.24 27.82
C TYR A 232 -6.97 -3.78 26.36
N ILE A 233 -7.42 -2.55 26.00
CA ILE A 233 -7.25 -1.95 24.68
C ILE A 233 -6.47 -0.64 24.82
N ARG A 234 -5.29 -0.55 24.20
CA ARG A 234 -4.38 0.58 24.35
C ARG A 234 -4.07 1.23 23.02
N LEU A 235 -4.10 2.57 22.94
CA LEU A 235 -3.63 3.37 21.80
C LEU A 235 -2.21 3.85 22.09
N LEU A 236 -1.23 3.25 21.44
CA LEU A 236 0.20 3.43 21.75
C LEU A 236 0.90 4.45 20.83
N GLY A 237 0.17 4.98 19.84
CA GLY A 237 0.73 5.97 18.92
C GLY A 237 1.64 5.37 17.87
N HIS A 238 2.41 6.22 17.18
CA HIS A 238 3.34 5.80 16.14
C HIS A 238 4.71 5.50 16.76
N VAL A 239 5.19 4.28 16.54
CA VAL A 239 6.51 3.81 16.98
C VAL A 239 7.12 2.92 15.91
N LYS A 240 8.43 2.68 16.00
CA LYS A 240 9.11 1.67 15.18
C LYS A 240 8.76 0.28 15.71
N LEU A 241 8.28 -0.61 14.84
CA LEU A 241 7.66 -1.88 15.24
C LEU A 241 8.58 -3.09 15.12
N ASP A 242 9.76 -2.96 14.52
CA ASP A 242 10.67 -4.06 14.14
C ASP A 242 10.90 -5.09 15.28
N GLU A 243 11.02 -4.61 16.52
CA GLU A 243 11.24 -5.46 17.69
C GLU A 243 9.97 -5.75 18.50
N ILE A 244 8.87 -5.08 18.17
CA ILE A 244 7.62 -5.10 18.95
C ILE A 244 6.73 -6.27 18.55
N TYR A 245 6.64 -6.57 17.24
CA TYR A 245 5.77 -7.64 16.74
C TYR A 245 5.99 -8.96 17.44
N THR A 246 7.22 -9.34 17.73
CA THR A 246 7.56 -10.62 18.35
C THR A 246 7.00 -10.83 19.75
N ASP A 247 6.52 -9.76 20.41
CA ASP A 247 5.86 -9.81 21.72
C ASP A 247 4.42 -10.36 21.64
N TYR A 248 3.77 -10.31 20.47
CA TYR A 248 2.35 -10.61 20.28
C TYR A 248 2.12 -11.98 19.64
N GLU A 249 0.94 -12.54 19.88
CA GLU A 249 0.52 -13.81 19.27
C GLU A 249 -0.25 -13.58 17.96
N LEU A 250 -1.02 -12.49 17.84
CA LEU A 250 -1.99 -12.32 16.77
C LEU A 250 -2.00 -10.89 16.24
N PHE A 251 -1.95 -10.74 14.92
CA PHE A 251 -2.18 -9.49 14.20
C PHE A 251 -3.61 -9.41 13.70
N LEU A 252 -4.25 -8.24 13.88
CA LEU A 252 -5.62 -7.99 13.43
C LEU A 252 -5.66 -6.91 12.34
N SER A 253 -6.40 -7.18 11.25
CA SER A 253 -6.66 -6.23 10.16
C SER A 253 -8.14 -6.19 9.81
N ALA A 254 -8.76 -5.01 9.83
CA ALA A 254 -10.12 -4.79 9.33
C ALA A 254 -10.16 -3.83 8.13
N SER A 255 -9.03 -3.70 7.43
CA SER A 255 -8.99 -2.89 6.20
C SER A 255 -9.97 -3.42 5.18
N THR A 256 -10.79 -2.55 4.60
CA THR A 256 -11.72 -2.88 3.52
C THR A 256 -11.10 -2.73 2.13
N SER A 257 -9.88 -2.18 2.06
CA SER A 257 -9.03 -2.11 0.87
C SER A 257 -7.57 -2.17 1.32
N GLU A 258 -6.82 -3.14 0.79
CA GLU A 258 -5.40 -3.32 1.11
C GLU A 258 -4.65 -3.81 -0.13
N GLY A 259 -3.94 -2.90 -0.80
CA GLY A 259 -3.21 -3.22 -2.03
C GLY A 259 -2.12 -4.28 -1.82
N PHE A 260 -1.36 -4.17 -0.74
CA PHE A 260 -0.34 -5.14 -0.33
C PHE A 260 -0.35 -5.34 1.18
N GLY A 261 -0.07 -4.29 1.97
CA GLY A 261 -0.04 -4.34 3.42
C GLY A 261 1.36 -4.61 3.97
N LEU A 262 2.22 -3.60 3.99
CA LEU A 262 3.57 -3.72 4.57
C LEU A 262 3.53 -4.22 6.01
N THR A 263 2.60 -3.75 6.83
CA THR A 263 2.43 -4.20 8.21
C THR A 263 1.95 -5.65 8.33
N LEU A 264 1.22 -6.16 7.33
CA LEU A 264 0.87 -7.59 7.24
C LEU A 264 2.13 -8.42 6.95
N MET A 265 2.96 -7.96 6.00
CA MET A 265 4.24 -8.58 5.67
C MET A 265 5.18 -8.61 6.89
N GLU A 266 5.31 -7.49 7.60
CA GLU A 266 6.11 -7.38 8.82
C GLU A 266 5.59 -8.33 9.92
N ALA A 267 4.27 -8.44 10.07
CA ALA A 267 3.63 -9.32 11.04
C ALA A 267 3.92 -10.80 10.75
N VAL A 268 3.77 -11.26 9.50
CA VAL A 268 4.12 -12.65 9.14
C VAL A 268 5.64 -12.89 9.22
N GLY A 269 6.46 -11.88 8.88
CA GLY A 269 7.91 -11.89 9.03
C GLY A 269 8.38 -12.00 10.48
N SER A 270 7.51 -11.64 11.41
CA SER A 270 7.70 -11.80 12.85
C SER A 270 6.93 -13.00 13.42
N GLY A 271 6.33 -13.82 12.55
CA GLY A 271 5.66 -15.06 12.92
C GLY A 271 4.35 -14.88 13.69
N LEU A 272 3.62 -13.77 13.50
CA LEU A 272 2.31 -13.60 14.15
C LEU A 272 1.24 -14.44 13.47
N GLY A 273 0.31 -14.98 14.25
CA GLY A 273 -0.97 -15.41 13.70
C GLY A 273 -1.72 -14.22 13.11
N MET A 274 -2.63 -14.44 12.18
CA MET A 274 -3.26 -13.39 11.38
C MET A 274 -4.77 -13.53 11.37
N ILE A 275 -5.52 -12.45 11.63
CA ILE A 275 -6.95 -12.38 11.32
C ILE A 275 -7.20 -11.11 10.51
N GLY A 276 -7.87 -11.26 9.37
CA GLY A 276 -8.23 -10.14 8.52
C GLY A 276 -9.51 -10.36 7.72
N LEU A 277 -10.13 -9.28 7.25
CA LEU A 277 -11.26 -9.38 6.33
C LEU A 277 -10.79 -9.98 4.98
N ASN A 278 -11.61 -10.84 4.39
CA ASN A 278 -11.33 -11.41 3.07
C ASN A 278 -11.62 -10.39 1.98
N VAL A 279 -10.72 -9.43 1.84
CA VAL A 279 -10.73 -8.37 0.83
C VAL A 279 -9.48 -8.43 -0.01
N ASN A 280 -9.58 -8.02 -1.27
CA ASN A 280 -8.43 -7.89 -2.16
C ASN A 280 -7.47 -6.80 -1.64
N TYR A 281 -6.18 -6.98 -1.67
CA TYR A 281 -5.36 -8.10 -2.15
C TYR A 281 -4.45 -8.61 -1.02
N GLY A 282 -4.15 -7.73 -0.04
CA GLY A 282 -3.15 -7.97 0.99
C GLY A 282 -3.53 -9.07 1.97
N ASN A 283 -4.71 -9.00 2.60
CA ASN A 283 -5.09 -10.00 3.59
C ASN A 283 -4.97 -11.44 3.06
N PRO A 284 -5.59 -11.82 1.91
CA PRO A 284 -5.45 -13.19 1.39
C PRO A 284 -4.05 -13.52 0.84
N THR A 285 -3.16 -12.54 0.69
CA THR A 285 -1.76 -12.79 0.35
C THR A 285 -0.97 -13.29 1.56
N PHE A 286 -1.29 -12.81 2.77
CA PHE A 286 -0.56 -13.12 4.00
C PHE A 286 -1.28 -14.08 4.94
N ILE A 287 -2.59 -14.27 4.75
CA ILE A 287 -3.40 -15.13 5.60
C ILE A 287 -3.74 -16.43 4.86
N ARG A 288 -3.23 -17.55 5.34
CA ARG A 288 -3.68 -18.88 4.96
C ARG A 288 -4.79 -19.29 5.91
N ASP A 289 -6.03 -19.26 5.41
CA ASP A 289 -7.23 -19.51 6.21
C ASP A 289 -7.21 -20.89 6.88
N GLY A 290 -7.37 -20.92 8.21
CA GLY A 290 -7.29 -22.12 9.04
C GLY A 290 -5.87 -22.60 9.34
N GLU A 291 -4.80 -22.00 8.76
CA GLU A 291 -3.42 -22.45 8.96
C GLU A 291 -2.61 -21.48 9.82
N ASN A 292 -2.53 -20.18 9.44
CA ASN A 292 -1.89 -19.16 10.29
C ASN A 292 -2.90 -18.18 10.91
N GLY A 293 -4.18 -18.38 10.69
CA GLY A 293 -5.26 -17.57 11.22
C GLY A 293 -6.54 -17.67 10.39
N TYR A 294 -7.29 -16.58 10.27
CA TYR A 294 -8.59 -16.63 9.61
C TYR A 294 -8.82 -15.44 8.67
N LEU A 295 -9.31 -15.76 7.46
CA LEU A 295 -9.90 -14.80 6.52
C LEU A 295 -11.40 -14.70 6.81
N VAL A 296 -11.81 -13.56 7.37
CA VAL A 296 -13.20 -13.31 7.76
C VAL A 296 -13.99 -12.87 6.53
N PRO A 297 -15.04 -13.61 6.14
CA PRO A 297 -15.88 -13.23 5.00
C PRO A 297 -16.49 -11.84 5.19
N PHE A 298 -16.35 -11.00 4.17
CA PHE A 298 -16.85 -9.63 4.17
C PHE A 298 -17.47 -9.28 2.82
N ASP A 299 -18.68 -8.74 2.87
CA ASP A 299 -19.37 -8.18 1.73
C ASP A 299 -19.79 -6.74 2.04
N THR A 300 -19.33 -5.79 1.22
CA THR A 300 -19.58 -4.36 1.43
C THR A 300 -21.06 -4.00 1.32
N ASP A 301 -21.81 -4.74 0.51
CA ASP A 301 -23.21 -4.42 0.20
C ASP A 301 -24.20 -5.14 1.13
N GLU A 302 -23.79 -6.29 1.72
CA GLU A 302 -24.65 -7.12 2.54
C GLU A 302 -24.38 -6.98 4.05
N ASP A 303 -23.10 -6.78 4.46
CA ASP A 303 -22.72 -6.80 5.86
C ASP A 303 -22.94 -5.45 6.55
N SER A 304 -23.71 -5.46 7.62
CA SER A 304 -23.73 -4.32 8.55
C SER A 304 -22.45 -4.28 9.40
N VAL A 305 -22.16 -3.13 10.00
CA VAL A 305 -21.01 -3.00 10.93
C VAL A 305 -21.10 -4.01 12.08
N ASP A 306 -22.30 -4.29 12.59
CA ASP A 306 -22.49 -5.22 13.69
C ASP A 306 -22.23 -6.67 13.26
N ASP A 307 -22.57 -7.03 12.00
CA ASP A 307 -22.25 -8.34 11.43
C ASP A 307 -20.73 -8.54 11.30
N VAL A 308 -20.04 -7.54 10.75
CA VAL A 308 -18.57 -7.58 10.63
C VAL A 308 -17.89 -7.70 11.99
N VAL A 309 -18.35 -6.91 12.97
CA VAL A 309 -17.84 -6.96 14.35
C VAL A 309 -18.07 -8.35 14.97
N ALA A 310 -19.25 -8.94 14.76
CA ALA A 310 -19.56 -10.29 15.27
C ALA A 310 -18.69 -11.37 14.60
N LYS A 311 -18.49 -11.32 13.28
CA LYS A 311 -17.64 -12.24 12.54
C LYS A 311 -16.17 -12.13 13.00
N LEU A 312 -15.62 -10.92 13.14
CA LEU A 312 -14.27 -10.70 13.66
C LEU A 312 -14.12 -11.19 15.11
N ALA A 313 -15.10 -10.90 15.97
CA ALA A 313 -15.09 -11.38 17.35
C ALA A 313 -15.11 -12.92 17.42
N HIS A 314 -15.90 -13.57 16.57
CA HIS A 314 -15.94 -15.02 16.48
C HIS A 314 -14.59 -15.60 16.04
N ALA A 315 -13.95 -15.04 15.01
CA ALA A 315 -12.63 -15.46 14.54
C ALA A 315 -11.56 -15.32 15.65
N ILE A 316 -11.59 -14.22 16.42
CA ILE A 316 -10.69 -14.03 17.57
C ILE A 316 -10.92 -15.12 18.64
N VAL A 317 -12.16 -15.40 18.98
CA VAL A 317 -12.50 -16.45 19.98
C VAL A 317 -12.05 -17.83 19.49
N MET A 318 -12.32 -18.15 18.23
CA MET A 318 -11.87 -19.40 17.63
C MET A 318 -10.35 -19.54 17.65
N TYR A 319 -9.63 -18.48 17.30
CA TYR A 319 -8.16 -18.51 17.27
C TYR A 319 -7.56 -18.91 18.63
N PHE A 320 -8.08 -18.36 19.73
CA PHE A 320 -7.53 -18.61 21.06
C PHE A 320 -8.08 -19.85 21.76
N ASN A 321 -9.21 -20.42 21.35
CA ASN A 321 -9.79 -21.62 21.95
C ASN A 321 -9.45 -22.90 21.17
N ASP A 322 -9.67 -22.88 19.85
CA ASP A 322 -9.57 -24.05 18.97
C ASP A 322 -8.81 -23.72 17.67
N GLY A 323 -7.88 -22.74 17.73
CA GLY A 323 -7.20 -22.20 16.56
C GLY A 323 -6.15 -23.13 15.94
N PRO A 324 -5.45 -22.64 14.91
CA PRO A 324 -4.39 -23.37 14.25
C PRO A 324 -3.31 -23.84 15.24
N GLN A 325 -2.76 -25.02 14.99
CA GLN A 325 -1.77 -25.61 15.92
C GLN A 325 -0.39 -24.96 15.85
N THR A 326 0.02 -24.56 14.65
CA THR A 326 1.34 -23.98 14.38
C THR A 326 1.26 -22.66 13.59
N PRO A 327 0.41 -21.68 14.03
CA PRO A 327 0.17 -20.48 13.23
C PRO A 327 1.43 -19.65 13.02
N HIS A 328 2.35 -19.67 13.96
CA HIS A 328 3.60 -18.92 13.90
C HIS A 328 4.56 -19.48 12.85
N ASP A 329 4.69 -20.82 12.77
CA ASP A 329 5.54 -21.48 11.78
C ASP A 329 5.02 -21.25 10.36
N ILE A 330 3.71 -21.36 10.16
CA ILE A 330 3.07 -21.09 8.86
C ILE A 330 3.24 -19.62 8.45
N SER A 331 3.17 -18.69 9.40
CA SER A 331 3.44 -17.28 9.10
C SER A 331 4.87 -17.05 8.61
N TYR A 332 5.86 -17.71 9.22
CA TYR A 332 7.24 -17.66 8.73
C TYR A 332 7.39 -18.30 7.33
N GLU A 333 6.68 -19.39 7.03
CA GLU A 333 6.66 -19.96 5.68
C GLU A 333 6.10 -18.97 4.64
N VAL A 334 5.00 -18.29 4.98
CA VAL A 334 4.44 -17.24 4.13
C VAL A 334 5.45 -16.12 3.92
N ALA A 335 6.13 -15.70 4.98
CA ALA A 335 7.11 -14.60 4.93
C ALA A 335 8.33 -14.90 4.05
N GLN A 336 8.73 -16.15 3.90
CA GLN A 336 9.87 -16.55 3.07
C GLN A 336 9.73 -16.09 1.62
N GLN A 337 8.51 -16.00 1.08
CA GLN A 337 8.25 -15.52 -0.29
C GLN A 337 8.57 -14.03 -0.50
N PHE A 338 8.77 -13.30 0.61
CA PHE A 338 9.00 -11.86 0.63
C PHE A 338 10.42 -11.50 1.09
N MET A 339 11.33 -12.47 1.12
CA MET A 339 12.72 -12.20 1.46
C MET A 339 13.37 -11.30 0.41
N THR A 340 14.21 -10.37 0.84
CA THR A 340 14.87 -9.39 -0.03
C THR A 340 15.60 -10.05 -1.20
N GLN A 341 16.24 -11.19 -0.98
CA GLN A 341 16.93 -11.95 -2.03
C GLN A 341 15.97 -12.40 -3.14
N ASP A 342 14.78 -12.90 -2.77
CA ASP A 342 13.79 -13.36 -3.74
C ASP A 342 13.15 -12.19 -4.51
N ILE A 343 12.97 -11.05 -3.84
CA ILE A 343 12.46 -9.83 -4.51
C ILE A 343 13.50 -9.28 -5.49
N ILE A 344 14.79 -9.30 -5.16
CA ILE A 344 15.87 -8.93 -6.09
C ILE A 344 15.84 -9.82 -7.35
N LEU A 345 15.71 -11.14 -7.18
CA LEU A 345 15.63 -12.08 -8.32
C LEU A 345 14.41 -11.79 -9.22
N LYS A 346 13.28 -11.42 -8.67
CA LYS A 346 12.09 -11.02 -9.45
C LYS A 346 12.38 -9.76 -10.29
N TRP A 347 13.06 -8.76 -9.73
CA TRP A 347 13.48 -7.57 -10.47
C TRP A 347 14.51 -7.88 -11.56
N GLU A 348 15.51 -8.71 -11.26
CA GLU A 348 16.50 -9.16 -12.24
C GLU A 348 15.83 -9.89 -13.41
N THR A 349 14.88 -10.79 -13.11
CA THR A 349 14.11 -11.51 -14.13
C THR A 349 13.32 -10.54 -15.01
N LEU A 350 12.61 -9.57 -14.40
CA LEU A 350 11.88 -8.55 -15.15
C LEU A 350 12.80 -7.79 -16.10
N VAL A 351 13.93 -7.29 -15.59
CA VAL A 351 14.88 -6.50 -16.40
C VAL A 351 15.41 -7.33 -17.56
N GLN A 352 15.80 -8.58 -17.32
CA GLN A 352 16.28 -9.50 -18.35
C GLN A 352 15.22 -9.74 -19.43
N GLU A 353 14.01 -10.10 -19.04
CA GLU A 353 12.93 -10.39 -19.98
C GLU A 353 12.47 -9.15 -20.78
N VAL A 354 12.47 -7.97 -20.16
CA VAL A 354 12.01 -6.74 -20.83
C VAL A 354 13.04 -6.21 -21.83
N LEU A 355 14.33 -6.38 -21.54
CA LEU A 355 15.39 -5.88 -22.43
C LEU A 355 15.76 -6.85 -23.55
N TYR A 356 15.61 -8.17 -23.35
CA TYR A 356 16.15 -9.17 -24.26
C TYR A 356 15.10 -10.03 -24.97
N ASP A 357 13.80 -9.90 -24.62
CA ASP A 357 12.67 -10.45 -25.37
C ASP A 357 12.09 -9.41 -26.36
#